data_6e2e74b4cd0ac1cc5c5a3d8ef327f742
#
_entry.id   6e2e74b4cd0ac1cc5c5a3d8ef327f742
#
_cell.length_a   1.000
_cell.length_b   1.000
_cell.length_c   1.000
_cell.angle_alpha   90.00
_cell.angle_beta   90.00
_cell.angle_gamma   90.00
#
_symmetry.space_group_name_H-M   'P 1'
#
loop_
_entity.id
_entity.type
_entity.pdbx_description
1 polymer ?
#
loop_
_entity_poly.entity_id
_entity_poly.type
_entity_poly.pdbx_seq_one_letter_code
_entity_poly.pdbx_strand_id
1 'polypeptide(L)'
;MSNVNSILIIGLGMIGSSIALSSKSKGLKVCGFDLDSSINDIAIKDNIIDKSAESLEEINSQEYIKDIDLIVIAVPPKQTLD
;
A
#
# COMPACT_ATOMS: atom_id res chain seq x y z
N MET A 1 -8.60 -19.18 9.89
CA MET A 1 -7.71 -18.90 8.94
C MET A 1 -8.07 -17.77 8.04
N SER A 2 -7.15 -17.02 7.82
CA SER A 2 -7.36 -15.81 7.07
C SER A 2 -7.54 -16.10 5.58
N ASN A 3 -8.45 -15.39 4.95
CA ASN A 3 -8.63 -15.47 3.51
C ASN A 3 -8.08 -14.24 2.80
N VAL A 4 -7.15 -13.58 3.43
CA VAL A 4 -6.55 -12.40 2.83
C VAL A 4 -5.60 -12.83 1.74
N ASN A 5 -5.88 -12.40 0.51
CA ASN A 5 -5.03 -12.69 -0.65
C ASN A 5 -4.44 -11.43 -1.25
N SER A 6 -5.06 -10.29 -1.04
CA SER A 6 -4.55 -9.04 -1.55
C SER A 6 -4.70 -7.95 -0.51
N ILE A 7 -3.74 -7.05 -0.50
CA ILE A 7 -3.66 -6.01 0.51
C ILE A 7 -3.30 -4.70 -0.18
N LEU A 8 -3.88 -3.62 0.30
CA LEU A 8 -3.54 -2.28 -0.14
C LEU A 8 -2.92 -1.54 1.04
N ILE A 9 -1.75 -0.98 0.83
CA ILE A 9 -1.05 -0.24 1.87
C ILE A 9 -1.00 1.22 1.47
N ILE A 10 -1.57 2.07 2.31
CA ILE A 10 -1.54 3.51 2.10
C ILE A 10 -0.47 4.09 3.01
N GLY A 11 0.54 4.67 2.39
CA GLY A 11 1.72 5.16 3.10
C GLY A 11 2.86 4.17 2.98
N LEU A 12 3.87 4.52 2.17
CA LEU A 12 4.96 3.60 1.85
C LEU A 12 6.28 4.07 2.45
N GLY A 13 6.23 4.70 3.63
CA GLY A 13 7.43 4.97 4.39
C GLY A 13 7.99 3.68 4.98
N MET A 14 8.82 3.82 6.01
CA MET A 14 9.51 2.65 6.56
C MET A 14 8.55 1.56 7.02
N ILE A 15 7.52 1.94 7.75
CA ILE A 15 6.58 0.97 8.29
C ILE A 15 5.76 0.34 7.19
N GLY A 16 5.24 1.16 6.27
CA GLY A 16 4.43 0.64 5.17
C GLY A 16 5.23 -0.29 4.28
N SER A 17 6.48 0.06 3.99
CA SER A 17 7.33 -0.79 3.17
C SER A 17 7.65 -2.11 3.87
N SER A 18 7.84 -2.08 5.17
CA SER A 18 8.07 -3.31 5.93
C SER A 18 6.87 -4.24 5.86
N ILE A 19 5.67 -3.68 6.00
CA ILE A 19 4.45 -4.47 5.90
C ILE A 19 4.32 -5.04 4.50
N ALA A 20 4.64 -4.24 3.48
CA ALA A 20 4.55 -4.69 2.10
C ALA A 20 5.48 -5.87 1.85
N LEU A 21 6.74 -5.76 2.26
CA LEU A 21 7.70 -6.83 2.05
C LEU A 21 7.30 -8.10 2.80
N SER A 22 6.83 -7.94 4.03
CA SER A 22 6.38 -9.08 4.80
C SER A 22 5.19 -9.76 4.12
N SER A 23 4.26 -8.98 3.60
CA SER A 23 3.10 -9.53 2.92
C SER A 23 3.48 -10.26 1.65
N LYS A 24 4.41 -9.69 0.89
CA LYS A 24 4.87 -10.36 -0.32
C LYS A 24 5.56 -11.67 0.00
N SER A 25 6.31 -11.72 1.08
CA SER A 25 7.00 -12.95 1.45
C SER A 25 6.01 -14.05 1.83
N LYS A 26 4.79 -13.67 2.17
CA LYS A 26 3.73 -14.63 2.46
C LYS A 26 2.88 -14.97 1.24
N GLY A 27 3.24 -14.46 0.09
CA GLY A 27 2.51 -14.78 -1.13
C GLY A 27 1.32 -13.90 -1.41
N LEU A 28 1.15 -12.82 -0.66
CA LEU A 28 0.04 -11.92 -0.90
C LEU A 28 0.32 -10.99 -2.07
N LYS A 29 -0.73 -10.58 -2.74
CA LYS A 29 -0.63 -9.54 -3.74
C LYS A 29 -0.66 -8.20 -3.02
N VAL A 30 0.31 -7.35 -3.29
CA VAL A 30 0.45 -6.10 -2.56
C VAL A 30 0.30 -4.92 -3.49
N CYS A 31 -0.69 -4.09 -3.20
CA CYS A 31 -0.85 -2.79 -3.85
C CYS A 31 -0.44 -1.73 -2.85
N GLY A 32 0.06 -0.63 -3.34
CA GLY A 32 0.50 0.44 -2.46
C GLY A 32 0.23 1.80 -3.04
N PHE A 33 0.24 2.79 -2.18
CA PHE A 33 0.07 4.17 -2.59
C PHE A 33 0.71 5.09 -1.58
N ASP A 34 1.42 6.09 -2.07
CA ASP A 34 1.93 7.17 -1.26
C ASP A 34 1.65 8.47 -1.99
N LEU A 35 1.43 9.54 -1.25
CA LEU A 35 1.19 10.85 -1.86
C LEU A 35 2.41 11.36 -2.62
N ASP A 36 3.59 10.89 -2.25
CA ASP A 36 4.81 11.24 -2.94
C ASP A 36 5.02 10.26 -4.08
N SER A 37 4.85 10.71 -5.32
CA SER A 37 4.93 9.82 -6.46
C SER A 37 6.31 9.19 -6.62
N SER A 38 7.36 9.86 -6.18
CA SER A 38 8.70 9.28 -6.28
C SER A 38 8.83 8.05 -5.38
N ILE A 39 8.12 8.04 -4.25
CA ILE A 39 8.12 6.87 -3.37
C ILE A 39 7.39 5.71 -4.05
N ASN A 40 6.30 5.99 -4.75
CA ASN A 40 5.60 4.95 -5.49
C ASN A 40 6.50 4.32 -6.55
N ASP A 41 7.24 5.16 -7.27
CA ASP A 41 8.13 4.67 -8.31
C ASP A 41 9.22 3.78 -7.74
N ILE A 42 9.78 4.18 -6.60
CA ILE A 42 10.83 3.40 -5.96
C ILE A 42 10.25 2.07 -5.46
N ALA A 43 9.06 2.10 -4.90
CA ALA A 43 8.44 0.89 -4.37
C ALA A 43 8.20 -0.14 -5.48
N ILE A 44 7.79 0.32 -6.65
CA ILE A 44 7.62 -0.58 -7.79
C ILE A 44 8.98 -1.08 -8.26
N LYS A 45 9.93 -0.18 -8.41
CA LYS A 45 11.24 -0.53 -8.93
C LYS A 45 11.95 -1.53 -8.02
N ASP A 46 11.84 -1.32 -6.72
CA ASP A 46 12.50 -2.19 -5.75
C ASP A 46 11.66 -3.42 -5.39
N ASN A 47 10.55 -3.59 -6.09
CA ASN A 47 9.71 -4.76 -5.92
C ASN A 47 9.13 -4.86 -4.50
N ILE A 48 8.91 -3.71 -3.89
CA ILE A 48 8.28 -3.66 -2.58
C ILE A 48 6.79 -3.86 -2.69
N ILE A 49 6.19 -3.29 -3.75
CA ILE A 49 4.77 -3.49 -4.04
C ILE A 49 4.64 -4.03 -5.46
N ASP A 50 3.54 -4.69 -5.72
CA ASP A 50 3.27 -5.24 -7.05
C ASP A 50 2.63 -4.22 -7.96
N LYS A 51 1.87 -3.30 -7.38
CA LYS A 51 1.11 -2.33 -8.16
C LYS A 51 0.91 -1.09 -7.32
N SER A 52 0.95 0.05 -7.95
CA SER A 52 0.73 1.34 -7.30
C SER A 52 -0.58 1.94 -7.80
N ALA A 53 -1.40 2.43 -6.88
CA ALA A 53 -2.55 3.24 -7.27
C ALA A 53 -2.06 4.60 -7.74
N GLU A 54 -2.81 5.22 -8.63
CA GLU A 54 -2.39 6.49 -9.22
C GLU A 54 -2.89 7.69 -8.43
N SER A 55 -3.95 7.51 -7.65
CA SER A 55 -4.51 8.62 -6.90
C SER A 55 -5.41 8.08 -5.81
N LEU A 56 -5.74 8.96 -4.86
CA LEU A 56 -6.72 8.61 -3.85
C LEU A 56 -8.10 8.41 -4.45
N GLU A 57 -8.38 9.12 -5.53
CA GLU A 57 -9.66 8.93 -6.19
C GLU A 57 -9.80 7.53 -6.76
N GLU A 58 -8.73 7.01 -7.33
CA GLU A 58 -8.76 5.65 -7.82
C GLU A 58 -9.00 4.67 -6.69
N ILE A 59 -8.35 4.89 -5.56
CA ILE A 59 -8.50 4.00 -4.41
C ILE A 59 -9.95 3.99 -3.94
N ASN A 60 -10.62 5.13 -3.99
CA ASN A 60 -12.00 5.23 -3.54
C ASN A 60 -13.00 4.60 -4.50
N SER A 61 -12.59 4.20 -5.68
CA SER A 61 -13.52 3.63 -6.62
C SER A 61 -13.83 2.19 -6.21
N GLN A 62 -15.07 1.79 -6.42
CA GLN A 62 -15.47 0.43 -6.09
C GLN A 62 -14.76 -0.58 -6.98
N GLU A 63 -14.43 -0.18 -8.21
CA GLU A 63 -13.71 -1.06 -9.10
C GLU A 63 -12.34 -1.41 -8.54
N TYR A 64 -11.69 -0.45 -7.88
CA TYR A 64 -10.36 -0.69 -7.37
C TYR A 64 -10.39 -1.57 -6.12
N ILE A 65 -11.27 -1.24 -5.18
CA ILE A 65 -11.21 -1.89 -3.86
C ILE A 65 -11.97 -3.21 -3.80
N LYS A 66 -12.74 -3.53 -4.81
CA LYS A 66 -13.56 -4.74 -4.73
C LYS A 66 -12.71 -6.01 -4.61
N ASP A 67 -11.50 -5.99 -5.11
CA ASP A 67 -10.61 -7.14 -5.06
C ASP A 67 -9.59 -7.04 -3.94
N ILE A 68 -9.67 -6.01 -3.11
CA ILE A 68 -8.75 -5.82 -2.00
C ILE A 68 -9.37 -6.42 -0.75
N ASP A 69 -8.62 -7.30 -0.11
CA ASP A 69 -9.12 -7.98 1.09
C ASP A 69 -8.83 -7.21 2.36
N LEU A 70 -7.77 -6.41 2.37
CA LEU A 70 -7.35 -5.70 3.57
C LEU A 70 -6.69 -4.40 3.19
N ILE A 71 -7.05 -3.33 3.88
CA ILE A 71 -6.44 -2.03 3.67
C ILE A 71 -5.69 -1.65 4.94
N VAL A 72 -4.41 -1.35 4.78
CA VAL A 72 -3.55 -0.92 5.89
C VAL A 72 -3.18 0.53 5.66
N ILE A 73 -3.39 1.35 6.67
CA ILE A 73 -2.99 2.76 6.62
C ILE A 73 -1.78 2.92 7.51
N ALA A 74 -0.65 3.19 6.90
CA ALA A 74 0.63 3.24 7.58
C ALA A 74 1.28 4.61 7.40
N VAL A 75 0.52 5.66 7.63
CA VAL A 75 1.05 7.02 7.54
C VAL A 75 1.64 7.42 8.87
N PRO A 76 2.68 8.25 8.87
CA PRO A 76 3.26 8.68 10.13
C PRO A 76 2.29 9.54 10.92
N PRO A 77 2.43 9.58 12.24
CA PRO A 77 1.58 10.45 13.05
C PRO A 77 1.75 11.89 12.64
N LYS A 78 0.68 12.65 12.81
CA LYS A 78 0.70 14.06 12.49
C LYS A 78 1.73 14.76 13.34
N GLN A 79 2.54 15.48 12.68
CA GLN A 79 3.52 16.17 13.44
C GLN A 79 3.08 17.48 13.87
N THR A 80 2.37 18.07 13.60
CA THR A 80 2.21 19.36 13.93
C THR A 80 1.66 19.88 14.91
N LEU A 81 1.63 19.91 15.12
CA LEU A 81 1.22 20.35 15.66
C LEU A 81 1.26 21.14 15.95
N ASP A 82 1.29 21.24 15.97
CA ASP A 82 1.35 21.87 16.10
C ASP A 82 1.29 22.46 16.03
#